data_4341a10b33f8da285e008837890c74d0
#
_entry.id   4341a10b33f8da285e008837890c74d0
#
_cell.length_a   1.000
_cell.length_b   1.000
_cell.length_c   1.000
_cell.angle_alpha   90.00
_cell.angle_beta   90.00
_cell.angle_gamma   90.00
#
_symmetry.space_group_name_H-M   'P 1'
#
loop_
_entity.id
_entity.type
_entity.pdbx_description
1 polymer ?
#
loop_
_entity_poly.entity_id
_entity_poly.type
_entity_poly.pdbx_seq_one_letter_code
_entity_poly.pdbx_strand_id
1 'polypeptide(L)'
;YASKNSNLNSVKTQTLVLTCIGVGIIVKLVKELTFDYALRPAYYEFSDVIFLEPVFLYSSFPSGHAATIFSLIFVWIFLAFKNVEFRFKGLIIFSLLFFGLLVSLSRVVVAAHWLSDILGSIALAFFMLKIIQLKVFKNLLFESKFAKNFSFFLIGLSWIYLITTGSLY
;
A
#
# COMPACT_ATOMS: atom_id res chain seq x y z
N TYR A 1 -30.98 -13.61 -3.28
CA TYR A 1 -30.36 -12.63 -2.37
C TYR A 1 -28.92 -13.04 -2.02
N ALA A 2 -28.64 -14.31 -1.72
CA ALA A 2 -27.31 -14.82 -1.37
C ALA A 2 -26.27 -14.68 -2.49
N SER A 3 -26.63 -14.91 -3.77
CA SER A 3 -25.69 -14.84 -4.91
C SER A 3 -25.21 -13.40 -5.21
N LYS A 4 -26.05 -12.39 -4.98
CA LYS A 4 -25.71 -10.99 -5.20
C LYS A 4 -24.74 -10.47 -4.11
N ASN A 5 -24.89 -10.94 -2.88
CA ASN A 5 -23.99 -10.60 -1.77
C ASN A 5 -22.61 -11.26 -1.91
N SER A 6 -22.56 -12.51 -2.37
CA SER A 6 -21.28 -13.20 -2.60
C SER A 6 -20.44 -12.54 -3.71
N ASN A 7 -21.07 -12.08 -4.79
CA ASN A 7 -20.39 -11.34 -5.85
C ASN A 7 -19.88 -9.97 -5.38
N LEU A 8 -20.63 -9.26 -4.55
CA LEU A 8 -20.22 -7.95 -4.02
C LEU A 8 -18.99 -8.08 -3.08
N ASN A 9 -18.97 -9.10 -2.24
CA ASN A 9 -17.84 -9.35 -1.35
C ASN A 9 -16.59 -9.79 -2.13
N SER A 10 -16.76 -10.60 -3.18
CA SER A 10 -15.66 -10.98 -4.07
C SER A 10 -15.01 -9.77 -4.73
N VAL A 11 -15.80 -8.83 -5.27
CA VAL A 11 -15.28 -7.60 -5.88
C VAL A 11 -14.53 -6.72 -4.89
N LYS A 12 -15.02 -6.61 -3.65
CA LYS A 12 -14.34 -5.85 -2.60
C LYS A 12 -12.97 -6.44 -2.26
N THR A 13 -12.91 -7.76 -2.07
CA THR A 13 -11.66 -8.45 -1.77
C THR A 13 -10.66 -8.33 -2.92
N GLN A 14 -11.11 -8.51 -4.16
CA GLN A 14 -10.26 -8.35 -5.34
C GLN A 14 -9.71 -6.93 -5.47
N THR A 15 -10.53 -5.90 -5.23
CA THR A 15 -10.06 -4.51 -5.23
C THR A 15 -8.97 -4.28 -4.18
N LEU A 16 -9.15 -4.81 -2.98
CA LEU A 16 -8.15 -4.72 -1.91
C LEU A 16 -6.82 -5.32 -2.36
N VAL A 17 -6.85 -6.57 -2.81
CA VAL A 17 -5.67 -7.32 -3.21
C VAL A 17 -4.94 -6.65 -4.37
N LEU A 18 -5.67 -6.26 -5.43
CA LEU A 18 -5.08 -5.61 -6.60
C LEU A 18 -4.51 -4.23 -6.29
N THR A 19 -5.13 -3.46 -5.40
CA THR A 19 -4.58 -2.19 -4.96
C THR A 19 -3.26 -2.39 -4.22
N CYS A 20 -3.21 -3.30 -3.26
CA CYS A 20 -2.02 -3.58 -2.48
C CYS A 20 -0.87 -4.14 -3.35
N ILE A 21 -1.17 -5.10 -4.23
CA ILE A 21 -0.18 -5.66 -5.17
C ILE A 21 0.33 -4.59 -6.13
N GLY A 22 -0.57 -3.81 -6.74
CA GLY A 22 -0.21 -2.76 -7.67
C GLY A 22 0.69 -1.70 -7.03
N VAL A 23 0.36 -1.28 -5.82
CA VAL A 23 1.21 -0.36 -5.05
C VAL A 23 2.56 -1.00 -4.74
N GLY A 24 2.60 -2.26 -4.31
CA GLY A 24 3.85 -2.98 -4.04
C GLY A 24 4.78 -3.07 -5.26
N ILE A 25 4.22 -3.39 -6.43
CA ILE A 25 4.97 -3.44 -7.69
C ILE A 25 5.53 -2.06 -8.03
N ILE A 26 4.72 -1.00 -7.97
CA ILE A 26 5.17 0.36 -8.29
C ILE A 26 6.23 0.82 -7.29
N VAL A 27 6.05 0.57 -5.99
CA VAL A 27 7.05 0.89 -4.97
C VAL A 27 8.39 0.22 -5.31
N LYS A 28 8.38 -1.06 -5.67
CA LYS A 28 9.59 -1.78 -6.04
C LYS A 28 10.24 -1.18 -7.29
N LEU A 29 9.48 -0.98 -8.35
CA LEU A 29 9.99 -0.40 -9.60
C LEU A 29 10.59 1.00 -9.38
N VAL A 30 9.90 1.87 -8.64
CA VAL A 30 10.41 3.21 -8.35
C VAL A 30 11.69 3.14 -7.52
N LYS A 31 11.76 2.24 -6.54
CA LYS A 31 12.96 2.03 -5.73
C LYS A 31 14.16 1.57 -6.57
N GLU A 32 13.93 0.68 -7.52
CA GLU A 32 14.98 0.23 -8.44
C GLU A 32 15.45 1.36 -9.35
N LEU A 33 14.51 2.16 -9.89
CA LEU A 33 14.84 3.30 -10.76
C LEU A 33 15.52 4.46 -10.04
N THR A 34 15.29 4.62 -8.74
CA THR A 34 15.81 5.72 -7.93
C THR A 34 16.91 5.27 -6.96
N PHE A 35 17.44 4.06 -7.12
CA PHE A 35 18.36 3.45 -6.17
C PHE A 35 19.53 4.36 -5.79
N ASP A 36 20.22 4.92 -6.77
CA ASP A 36 21.41 5.75 -6.56
C ASP A 36 21.11 7.20 -6.19
N TYR A 37 19.86 7.66 -6.36
CA TYR A 37 19.49 9.06 -6.17
C TYR A 37 18.65 9.29 -4.91
N ALA A 38 17.86 8.31 -4.51
CA ALA A 38 16.99 8.42 -3.35
C ALA A 38 17.72 7.97 -2.08
N LEU A 39 18.62 8.81 -1.58
CA LEU A 39 19.39 8.56 -0.37
C LEU A 39 18.49 8.69 0.87
N ARG A 40 18.70 7.81 1.85
CA ARG A 40 18.00 7.85 3.12
C ARG A 40 18.61 8.89 4.06
N PRO A 41 17.86 9.41 5.05
CA PRO A 41 18.43 10.30 6.07
C PRO A 41 19.68 9.75 6.72
N ALA A 42 19.71 8.46 6.98
CA ALA A 42 20.84 7.77 7.59
C ALA A 42 22.15 7.80 6.77
N TYR A 43 22.08 8.09 5.46
CA TYR A 43 23.27 8.25 4.62
C TYR A 43 24.15 9.44 5.05
N TYR A 44 23.55 10.47 5.64
CA TYR A 44 24.22 11.74 5.94
C TYR A 44 24.94 11.77 7.28
N GLU A 45 25.08 10.63 7.98
CA GLU A 45 25.88 10.48 9.21
C GLU A 45 25.74 11.68 10.17
N PHE A 46 24.53 11.94 10.66
CA PHE A 46 24.33 12.99 11.67
C PHE A 46 25.04 12.61 12.97
N SER A 47 25.99 13.44 13.41
CA SER A 47 26.86 13.19 14.58
C SER A 47 26.10 12.94 15.89
N ASP A 48 24.89 13.44 16.00
CA ASP A 48 24.09 13.42 17.23
C ASP A 48 22.93 12.41 17.16
N VAL A 49 22.90 11.54 16.12
CA VAL A 49 21.84 10.54 15.93
C VAL A 49 22.35 9.14 16.19
N ILE A 50 21.71 8.44 17.12
CA ILE A 50 21.96 7.03 17.38
C ILE A 50 20.98 6.20 16.56
N PHE A 51 21.50 5.42 15.61
CA PHE A 51 20.69 4.48 14.83
C PHE A 51 20.48 3.19 15.62
N LEU A 52 19.21 2.84 15.87
CA LEU A 52 18.86 1.65 16.66
C LEU A 52 18.72 0.37 15.82
N GLU A 53 18.65 0.49 14.50
CA GLU A 53 18.47 -0.64 13.56
C GLU A 53 19.56 -0.63 12.49
N PRO A 54 19.78 -1.76 11.79
CA PRO A 54 20.64 -1.79 10.61
C PRO A 54 20.22 -0.73 9.60
N VAL A 55 21.15 0.11 9.21
CA VAL A 55 20.87 1.28 8.41
C VAL A 55 20.99 0.95 6.93
N PHE A 56 19.89 1.06 6.19
CA PHE A 56 19.91 1.07 4.74
C PHE A 56 20.19 2.51 4.27
N LEU A 57 21.12 2.69 3.35
CA LEU A 57 21.57 4.01 2.92
C LEU A 57 20.83 4.50 1.66
N TYR A 58 20.35 3.58 0.84
CA TYR A 58 19.78 3.83 -0.48
C TYR A 58 18.30 3.47 -0.56
N SER A 59 17.68 3.75 -1.71
CA SER A 59 16.28 3.43 -2.00
C SER A 59 15.29 3.99 -1.00
N SER A 60 15.43 5.26 -0.64
CA SER A 60 14.52 5.92 0.30
C SER A 60 13.10 6.04 -0.26
N PHE A 61 12.95 6.51 -1.50
CA PHE A 61 11.65 6.81 -2.10
C PHE A 61 11.12 5.64 -2.95
N PRO A 62 9.81 5.34 -2.87
CA PRO A 62 8.86 5.74 -1.82
C PRO A 62 8.95 4.82 -0.59
N SER A 63 8.30 5.22 0.53
CA SER A 63 8.22 4.38 1.71
C SER A 63 7.26 3.21 1.52
N GLY A 64 7.78 1.98 1.52
CA GLY A 64 6.96 0.77 1.38
C GLY A 64 5.94 0.59 2.51
N HIS A 65 6.33 0.89 3.77
CA HIS A 65 5.44 0.81 4.93
C HIS A 65 4.27 1.79 4.82
N ALA A 66 4.56 3.06 4.46
CA ALA A 66 3.52 4.07 4.27
C ALA A 66 2.60 3.71 3.10
N ALA A 67 3.15 3.28 1.97
CA ALA A 67 2.39 2.88 0.80
C ALA A 67 1.43 1.72 1.12
N THR A 68 1.89 0.70 1.84
CA THR A 68 1.08 -0.47 2.21
C THR A 68 -0.03 -0.09 3.18
N ILE A 69 0.29 0.60 4.29
CA ILE A 69 -0.73 0.93 5.29
C ILE A 69 -1.80 1.85 4.73
N PHE A 70 -1.44 2.86 3.92
CA PHE A 70 -2.42 3.74 3.31
C PHE A 70 -3.21 3.08 2.18
N SER A 71 -2.65 2.11 1.46
CA SER A 71 -3.42 1.29 0.52
C SER A 71 -4.54 0.54 1.22
N LEU A 72 -4.25 -0.11 2.34
CA LEU A 72 -5.23 -0.80 3.16
C LEU A 72 -6.30 0.16 3.69
N ILE A 73 -5.89 1.28 4.27
CA ILE A 73 -6.80 2.28 4.85
C ILE A 73 -7.72 2.86 3.79
N PHE A 74 -7.21 3.30 2.64
CA PHE A 74 -8.01 3.89 1.58
C PHE A 74 -9.01 2.89 0.97
N VAL A 75 -8.59 1.65 0.75
CA VAL A 75 -9.51 0.61 0.27
C VAL A 75 -10.60 0.33 1.32
N TRP A 76 -10.26 0.26 2.59
CA TRP A 76 -11.23 0.08 3.67
C TRP A 76 -12.22 1.23 3.75
N ILE A 77 -11.75 2.47 3.76
CA ILE A 77 -12.60 3.66 3.78
C ILE A 77 -13.53 3.66 2.58
N PHE A 78 -12.98 3.39 1.39
CA PHE A 78 -13.76 3.45 0.15
C PHE A 78 -14.77 2.31 0.02
N LEU A 79 -14.37 1.07 0.33
CA LEU A 79 -15.21 -0.10 0.10
C LEU A 79 -16.14 -0.43 1.28
N ALA A 80 -15.65 -0.31 2.51
CA ALA A 80 -16.42 -0.65 3.69
C ALA A 80 -17.41 0.45 4.07
N PHE A 81 -17.01 1.72 3.93
CA PHE A 81 -17.78 2.84 4.45
C PHE A 81 -18.57 3.63 3.41
N LYS A 82 -18.44 3.31 2.11
CA LYS A 82 -19.09 4.06 1.03
C LYS A 82 -20.62 4.16 1.20
N ASN A 83 -21.26 3.05 1.54
CA ASN A 83 -22.72 2.93 1.58
C ASN A 83 -23.24 2.58 3.00
N VAL A 84 -22.43 2.78 4.01
CA VAL A 84 -22.81 2.49 5.39
C VAL A 84 -22.81 3.79 6.17
N GLU A 85 -23.95 4.11 6.75
CA GLU A 85 -24.11 5.24 7.67
C GLU A 85 -24.23 4.70 9.09
N PHE A 86 -23.34 5.15 9.96
CA PHE A 86 -23.41 4.88 11.40
C PHE A 86 -22.77 6.02 12.19
N ARG A 87 -23.24 6.18 13.44
CA ARG A 87 -22.92 7.34 14.28
C ARG A 87 -21.42 7.63 14.42
N PHE A 88 -20.59 6.60 14.48
CA PHE A 88 -19.15 6.73 14.72
C PHE A 88 -18.28 6.58 13.47
N LYS A 89 -18.84 6.62 12.28
CA LYS A 89 -18.12 6.48 11.00
C LYS A 89 -16.92 7.44 10.89
N GLY A 90 -17.16 8.71 11.20
CA GLY A 90 -16.11 9.73 11.15
C GLY A 90 -14.96 9.45 12.13
N LEU A 91 -15.30 9.00 13.34
CA LEU A 91 -14.29 8.65 14.35
C LEU A 91 -13.43 7.46 13.90
N ILE A 92 -14.03 6.43 13.32
CA ILE A 92 -13.28 5.27 12.82
C ILE A 92 -12.38 5.67 11.66
N ILE A 93 -12.87 6.47 10.71
CA ILE A 93 -12.05 6.98 9.59
C ILE A 93 -10.87 7.79 10.12
N PHE A 94 -11.13 8.70 11.05
CA PHE A 94 -10.08 9.49 11.69
C PHE A 94 -9.04 8.60 12.39
N SER A 95 -9.49 7.62 13.18
CA SER A 95 -8.59 6.69 13.89
C SER A 95 -7.72 5.87 12.93
N LEU A 96 -8.27 5.40 11.82
CA LEU A 96 -7.51 4.67 10.80
C LEU A 96 -6.45 5.56 10.14
N LEU A 97 -6.82 6.79 9.75
CA LEU A 97 -5.88 7.75 9.15
C LEU A 97 -4.79 8.15 10.15
N PHE A 98 -5.16 8.41 11.41
CA PHE A 98 -4.23 8.75 12.47
C PHE A 98 -3.25 7.61 12.74
N PHE A 99 -3.73 6.37 12.83
CA PHE A 99 -2.88 5.19 12.97
C PHE A 99 -1.91 5.03 11.77
N GLY A 100 -2.41 5.20 10.55
CA GLY A 100 -1.57 5.17 9.34
C GLY A 100 -0.47 6.23 9.37
N LEU A 101 -0.78 7.45 9.85
CA LEU A 101 0.20 8.51 10.02
C LEU A 101 1.24 8.15 11.10
N LEU A 102 0.83 7.61 12.25
CA LEU A 102 1.77 7.18 13.29
C LEU A 102 2.75 6.12 12.78
N VAL A 103 2.24 5.09 12.10
CA VAL A 103 3.09 4.05 11.49
C VAL A 103 4.05 4.65 10.46
N SER A 104 3.59 5.59 9.65
CA SER A 104 4.41 6.23 8.63
C SER A 104 5.47 7.16 9.22
N LEU A 105 5.09 7.97 10.21
CA LEU A 105 6.01 8.89 10.90
C LEU A 105 7.07 8.15 11.70
N SER A 106 6.77 6.95 12.23
CA SER A 106 7.79 6.12 12.89
C SER A 106 8.99 5.83 11.97
N ARG A 107 8.76 5.76 10.64
CA ARG A 107 9.84 5.55 9.65
C ARG A 107 10.71 6.79 9.45
N VAL A 108 10.17 7.97 9.73
CA VAL A 108 10.95 9.23 9.75
C VAL A 108 11.79 9.30 11.03
N VAL A 109 11.18 8.95 12.16
CA VAL A 109 11.87 8.97 13.47
C VAL A 109 13.09 8.05 13.49
N VAL A 110 12.99 6.86 12.89
CA VAL A 110 14.15 5.93 12.79
C VAL A 110 15.09 6.26 11.63
N ALA A 111 14.98 7.46 11.03
CA ALA A 111 15.81 7.93 9.91
C ALA A 111 15.81 7.00 8.67
N ALA A 112 14.80 6.16 8.51
CA ALA A 112 14.67 5.25 7.38
C ALA A 112 14.12 5.96 6.13
N HIS A 113 13.32 7.00 6.30
CA HIS A 113 12.65 7.72 5.21
C HIS A 113 12.53 9.21 5.50
N TRP A 114 12.52 10.02 4.45
CA TRP A 114 12.15 11.43 4.51
C TRP A 114 10.63 11.61 4.62
N LEU A 115 10.19 12.74 5.13
CA LEU A 115 8.76 13.07 5.15
C LEU A 115 8.16 13.10 3.73
N SER A 116 8.93 13.54 2.75
CA SER A 116 8.55 13.52 1.32
C SER A 116 8.25 12.11 0.81
N ASP A 117 8.99 11.09 1.28
CA ASP A 117 8.78 9.69 0.89
C ASP A 117 7.43 9.19 1.41
N ILE A 118 7.06 9.62 2.61
CA ILE A 118 5.76 9.31 3.21
C ILE A 118 4.63 9.95 2.40
N LEU A 119 4.73 11.25 2.11
CA LEU A 119 3.72 11.97 1.33
C LEU A 119 3.56 11.40 -0.08
N GLY A 120 4.66 11.09 -0.75
CA GLY A 120 4.65 10.43 -2.05
C GLY A 120 3.98 9.05 -2.01
N SER A 121 4.21 8.29 -0.94
CA SER A 121 3.59 6.97 -0.73
C SER A 121 2.10 7.05 -0.50
N ILE A 122 1.64 8.04 0.26
CA ILE A 122 0.20 8.30 0.48
C ILE A 122 -0.48 8.66 -0.85
N ALA A 123 0.14 9.56 -1.62
CA ALA A 123 -0.37 9.92 -2.94
C ALA A 123 -0.43 8.72 -3.88
N LEU A 124 0.63 7.90 -3.92
CA LEU A 124 0.69 6.68 -4.73
C LEU A 124 -0.44 5.70 -4.38
N ALA A 125 -0.66 5.43 -3.09
CA ALA A 125 -1.73 4.56 -2.63
C ALA A 125 -3.12 5.07 -3.04
N PHE A 126 -3.35 6.38 -2.94
CA PHE A 126 -4.60 7.01 -3.35
C PHE A 126 -4.82 6.93 -4.86
N PHE A 127 -3.80 7.27 -5.66
CA PHE A 127 -3.90 7.20 -7.12
C PHE A 127 -4.12 5.78 -7.61
N MET A 128 -3.44 4.79 -7.03
CA MET A 128 -3.62 3.40 -7.40
C MET A 128 -5.03 2.90 -7.14
N LEU A 129 -5.62 3.25 -5.99
CA LEU A 129 -7.02 2.96 -5.72
C LEU A 129 -7.95 3.60 -6.77
N LYS A 130 -7.68 4.86 -7.17
CA LYS A 130 -8.48 5.52 -8.21
C LYS A 130 -8.34 4.86 -9.58
N ILE A 131 -7.14 4.48 -9.97
CA ILE A 131 -6.87 3.78 -11.25
C ILE A 131 -7.67 2.47 -11.30
N ILE A 132 -7.63 1.66 -10.25
CA ILE A 132 -8.35 0.38 -10.21
C ILE A 132 -9.88 0.57 -10.29
N GLN A 133 -10.39 1.71 -9.85
CA GLN A 133 -11.80 2.06 -9.93
C GLN A 133 -12.25 2.60 -11.29
N LEU A 134 -11.33 2.92 -12.19
CA LEU A 134 -11.70 3.35 -13.55
C LEU A 134 -12.49 2.23 -14.25
N LYS A 135 -13.53 2.63 -15.01
CA LYS A 135 -14.43 1.69 -15.69
C LYS A 135 -13.69 0.66 -16.55
N VAL A 136 -12.60 1.09 -17.21
CA VAL A 136 -11.77 0.22 -18.05
C VAL A 136 -11.14 -0.90 -17.24
N PHE A 137 -10.51 -0.56 -16.10
CA PHE A 137 -9.87 -1.54 -15.20
C PHE A 137 -10.92 -2.40 -14.49
N LYS A 138 -12.06 -1.81 -14.12
CA LYS A 138 -13.15 -2.55 -13.51
C LYS A 138 -13.68 -3.63 -14.44
N ASN A 139 -13.94 -3.33 -15.69
CA ASN A 139 -14.40 -4.30 -16.67
C ASN A 139 -13.33 -5.38 -16.95
N LEU A 140 -12.06 -4.95 -17.13
CA LEU A 140 -10.95 -5.84 -17.42
C LEU A 140 -10.68 -6.83 -16.26
N LEU A 141 -10.75 -6.35 -15.01
CA LEU A 141 -10.29 -7.11 -13.84
C LEU A 141 -11.42 -7.86 -13.12
N PHE A 142 -12.68 -7.45 -13.25
CA PHE A 142 -13.76 -7.98 -12.40
C PHE A 142 -14.92 -8.67 -13.15
N GLU A 143 -15.10 -8.41 -14.44
CA GLU A 143 -16.27 -8.92 -15.18
C GLU A 143 -16.03 -10.23 -15.92
N SER A 144 -14.79 -10.64 -16.16
CA SER A 144 -14.49 -11.89 -16.87
C SER A 144 -14.07 -13.02 -15.92
N LYS A 145 -14.40 -14.28 -16.29
CA LYS A 145 -13.86 -15.47 -15.60
C LYS A 145 -12.34 -15.48 -15.58
N PHE A 146 -11.72 -14.98 -16.64
CA PHE A 146 -10.27 -14.83 -16.75
C PHE A 146 -9.71 -13.90 -15.67
N ALA A 147 -10.38 -12.77 -15.43
CA ALA A 147 -9.95 -11.80 -14.44
C ALA A 147 -9.96 -12.38 -13.01
N LYS A 148 -10.98 -13.19 -12.66
CA LYS A 148 -11.02 -13.87 -11.36
C LYS A 148 -9.85 -14.83 -11.18
N ASN A 149 -9.60 -15.68 -12.17
CA ASN A 149 -8.49 -16.64 -12.12
C ASN A 149 -7.13 -15.93 -12.11
N PHE A 150 -6.98 -14.86 -12.88
CA PHE A 150 -5.77 -14.05 -12.94
C PHE A 150 -5.49 -13.34 -11.60
N SER A 151 -6.53 -12.82 -10.93
CA SER A 151 -6.37 -12.23 -9.59
C SER A 151 -5.89 -13.26 -8.57
N PHE A 152 -6.43 -14.49 -8.57
CA PHE A 152 -5.95 -15.56 -7.70
C PHE A 152 -4.53 -15.99 -8.04
N PHE A 153 -4.18 -16.04 -9.32
CA PHE A 153 -2.81 -16.31 -9.76
C PHE A 153 -1.83 -15.24 -9.28
N LEU A 154 -2.19 -13.96 -9.39
CA LEU A 154 -1.37 -12.84 -8.87
C LEU A 154 -1.22 -12.90 -7.35
N ILE A 155 -2.28 -13.27 -6.62
CA ILE A 155 -2.21 -13.48 -5.17
C ILE A 155 -1.22 -14.60 -4.85
N GLY A 156 -1.33 -15.74 -5.55
CA GLY A 156 -0.40 -16.85 -5.38
C GLY A 156 1.05 -16.47 -5.65
N LEU A 157 1.31 -15.77 -6.75
CA LEU A 157 2.65 -15.26 -7.08
C LEU A 157 3.17 -14.27 -6.03
N SER A 158 2.32 -13.38 -5.52
CA SER A 158 2.74 -12.43 -4.49
C SER A 158 3.10 -13.13 -3.17
N TRP A 159 2.38 -14.18 -2.80
CA TRP A 159 2.73 -15.02 -1.65
C TRP A 159 4.06 -15.76 -1.86
N ILE A 160 4.26 -16.38 -3.02
CA ILE A 160 5.52 -17.03 -3.36
C ILE A 160 6.67 -16.03 -3.28
N TYR A 161 6.49 -14.83 -3.86
CA TYR A 161 7.49 -13.76 -3.81
C TYR A 161 7.80 -13.33 -2.37
N LEU A 162 6.79 -13.13 -1.52
CA LEU A 162 6.99 -12.78 -0.12
C LEU A 162 7.74 -13.85 0.67
N ILE A 163 7.43 -15.14 0.42
CA ILE A 163 8.10 -16.25 1.09
C ILE A 163 9.56 -16.36 0.63
N THR A 164 9.83 -16.20 -0.67
CA THR A 164 11.18 -16.35 -1.22
C THR A 164 12.10 -15.15 -0.94
N THR A 165 11.53 -13.93 -0.85
CA THR A 165 12.32 -12.72 -0.57
C THR A 165 12.34 -12.35 0.91
N GLY A 166 11.36 -12.76 1.70
CA GLY A 166 11.30 -12.54 3.15
C GLY A 166 12.39 -13.30 3.94
N SER A 167 13.07 -14.26 3.32
CA SER A 167 14.22 -14.97 3.89
C SER A 167 15.57 -14.29 3.62
N LEU A 168 15.59 -13.16 2.92
CA LEU A 168 16.78 -12.43 2.53
C LEU A 168 16.99 -11.09 3.31
N TYR A 169 16.10 -10.81 4.30
CA TYR A 169 16.19 -9.60 5.14
C TYR A 169 16.10 -9.96 6.61
#